data_d2073808a5f0ab863e3d6950ff8021de
#
_entry.id   d2073808a5f0ab863e3d6950ff8021de
#
_cell.length_a   1.000
_cell.length_b   1.000
_cell.length_c   1.000
_cell.angle_alpha   90.00
_cell.angle_beta   90.00
_cell.angle_gamma   90.00
#
_symmetry.space_group_name_H-M   'P 1'
#
loop_
_entity.id
_entity.type
_entity.pdbx_description
1 polymer ?
#
loop_
_entity_poly.entity_id
_entity_poly.type
_entity_poly.pdbx_seq_one_letter_code
_entity_poly.pdbx_strand_id
1 'polypeptide(L)'
;MLDCSTTCLAIAKEIIQENLKISIITNSLRICNLFHTGSTKVKLVCLGGTLKVRSSSFIGYQTTQALSQYLADKSFMSCPALDIDFGLVDNNLNEGEIRRTYIKQSRKHFVVADNTKFSEAADVIITGFEDIDVVVTNKKLSKKWEQVLQSHDILIDYCE
;
A
#
# COMPACT_ATOMS: atom_id res chain seq x y z
N MET A 1 1.97 -5.54 6.10
CA MET A 1 2.83 -5.16 4.96
C MET A 1 2.69 -3.68 4.68
N LEU A 2 3.78 -3.01 4.27
CA LEU A 2 3.77 -1.59 3.89
C LEU A 2 4.40 -1.42 2.50
N ASP A 3 3.69 -0.77 1.58
CA ASP A 3 4.23 -0.47 0.25
C ASP A 3 5.26 0.67 0.26
N CYS A 4 5.77 1.06 -0.90
CA CYS A 4 6.80 2.09 -1.03
C CYS A 4 6.26 3.54 -1.06
N SER A 5 4.98 3.75 -0.82
CA SER A 5 4.36 5.08 -0.87
C SER A 5 4.84 6.01 0.25
N THR A 6 4.68 7.30 0.04
CA THR A 6 4.98 8.32 1.07
C THR A 6 4.04 8.20 2.26
N THR A 7 2.80 7.77 2.05
CA THR A 7 1.83 7.54 3.11
C THR A 7 2.25 6.35 3.98
N CYS A 8 2.68 5.23 3.37
CA CYS A 8 3.21 4.09 4.13
C CYS A 8 4.52 4.42 4.86
N LEU A 9 5.33 5.33 4.33
CA LEU A 9 6.50 5.85 5.03
C LEU A 9 6.09 6.64 6.29
N ALA A 10 5.01 7.42 6.25
CA ALA A 10 4.45 8.11 7.42
C ALA A 10 3.94 7.09 8.46
N ILE A 11 3.18 6.08 8.04
CA ILE A 11 2.75 4.98 8.93
C ILE A 11 3.96 4.31 9.61
N ALA A 12 5.05 4.06 8.87
CA ALA A 12 6.24 3.45 9.45
C ALA A 12 6.91 4.34 10.52
N LYS A 13 6.87 5.67 10.36
CA LYS A 13 7.36 6.62 11.37
C LYS A 13 6.52 6.57 12.64
N GLU A 14 5.20 6.54 12.53
CA GLU A 14 4.29 6.42 13.68
C GLU A 14 4.50 5.08 14.41
N ILE A 15 4.69 3.98 13.70
CA ILE A 15 5.01 2.68 14.31
C ILE A 15 6.28 2.74 15.17
N ILE A 16 7.29 3.47 14.72
CA ILE A 16 8.52 3.68 15.50
C ILE A 16 8.25 4.56 16.72
N GLN A 17 7.55 5.68 16.52
CA GLN A 17 7.23 6.65 17.57
C GLN A 17 6.41 6.02 18.70
N GLU A 18 5.40 5.23 18.34
CA GLU A 18 4.55 4.47 19.27
C GLU A 18 5.24 3.20 19.83
N ASN A 19 6.47 2.90 19.38
CA ASN A 19 7.28 1.75 19.82
C ASN A 19 6.51 0.42 19.75
N LEU A 20 5.77 0.20 18.67
CA LEU A 20 4.92 -0.98 18.49
C LEU A 20 5.75 -2.25 18.30
N LYS A 21 5.29 -3.35 18.91
CA LYS A 21 5.89 -4.68 18.73
C LYS A 21 5.17 -5.41 17.61
N ILE A 22 5.65 -5.26 16.38
CA ILE A 22 5.05 -5.87 15.17
C ILE A 22 6.12 -6.35 14.19
N SER A 23 5.68 -7.12 13.19
CA SER A 23 6.52 -7.45 12.02
C SER A 23 6.08 -6.61 10.82
N ILE A 24 7.04 -6.03 10.12
CA ILE A 24 6.81 -5.28 8.87
C ILE A 24 7.52 -6.00 7.74
N ILE A 25 6.82 -6.15 6.62
CA ILE A 25 7.36 -6.61 5.34
C ILE A 25 7.20 -5.48 4.35
N THR A 26 8.27 -5.06 3.68
CA THR A 26 8.25 -3.94 2.76
C THR A 26 9.26 -4.08 1.62
N ASN A 27 8.90 -3.55 0.44
CA ASN A 27 9.81 -3.34 -0.68
C ASN A 27 10.39 -1.92 -0.73
N SER A 28 10.12 -1.09 0.28
CA SER A 28 10.53 0.31 0.34
C SER A 28 11.92 0.48 0.95
N LEU A 29 12.89 0.93 0.17
CA LEU A 29 14.21 1.28 0.69
C LEU A 29 14.14 2.41 1.76
N ARG A 30 13.20 3.36 1.58
CA ARG A 30 13.01 4.45 2.57
C ARG A 30 12.56 3.92 3.91
N ILE A 31 11.61 2.98 3.93
CA ILE A 31 11.14 2.33 5.16
C ILE A 31 12.27 1.50 5.76
N CYS A 32 13.00 0.71 4.96
CA CYS A 32 14.15 -0.04 5.46
C CYS A 32 15.17 0.87 6.16
N ASN A 33 15.47 2.02 5.58
CA ASN A 33 16.42 2.98 6.16
C ASN A 33 15.95 3.59 7.49
N LEU A 34 14.65 3.74 7.73
CA LEU A 34 14.13 4.25 9.01
C LEU A 34 14.49 3.34 10.19
N PHE A 35 14.50 2.03 9.98
CA PHE A 35 14.69 1.05 11.04
C PHE A 35 16.16 0.67 11.26
N HIS A 36 17.05 1.11 10.40
CA HIS A 36 18.48 0.75 10.46
C HIS A 36 19.22 1.45 11.62
N THR A 37 18.75 2.60 12.08
CA THR A 37 19.48 3.47 13.02
C THR A 37 18.95 3.45 14.45
N GLY A 38 17.89 2.71 14.76
CA GLY A 38 17.23 2.80 16.06
C GLY A 38 16.98 1.46 16.74
N SER A 39 16.94 1.48 18.08
CA SER A 39 16.40 0.38 18.88
C SER A 39 14.88 0.38 18.70
N THR A 40 14.35 -0.63 18.03
CA THR A 40 12.91 -0.79 17.79
C THR A 40 12.48 -2.21 18.12
N LYS A 41 11.22 -2.36 18.52
CA LYS A 41 10.60 -3.68 18.74
C LYS A 41 10.06 -4.29 17.46
N VAL A 42 10.28 -3.63 16.31
CA VAL A 42 9.81 -4.08 15.01
C VAL A 42 10.75 -5.14 14.44
N LYS A 43 10.19 -6.27 14.02
CA LYS A 43 10.88 -7.22 13.13
C LYS A 43 10.66 -6.76 11.68
N LEU A 44 11.72 -6.28 11.04
CA LEU A 44 11.66 -5.79 9.66
C LEU A 44 12.14 -6.85 8.67
N VAL A 45 11.35 -7.08 7.63
CA VAL A 45 11.71 -7.84 6.43
C VAL A 45 11.80 -6.87 5.25
N CYS A 46 13.02 -6.61 4.79
CA CYS A 46 13.26 -5.84 3.58
C CYS A 46 13.30 -6.79 2.38
N LEU A 47 12.38 -6.60 1.45
CA LEU A 47 12.36 -7.35 0.19
C LEU A 47 13.42 -6.78 -0.75
N GLY A 48 14.30 -7.66 -1.22
CA GLY A 48 15.29 -7.31 -2.25
C GLY A 48 14.70 -7.32 -3.67
N GLY A 49 15.55 -7.07 -4.65
CA GLY A 49 15.20 -7.07 -6.07
C GLY A 49 15.89 -5.97 -6.84
N THR A 50 15.34 -5.55 -7.97
CA THR A 50 15.85 -4.43 -8.75
C THR A 50 15.42 -3.11 -8.13
N LEU A 51 16.37 -2.24 -7.80
CA LEU A 51 16.07 -0.93 -7.23
C LEU A 51 15.55 0.04 -8.30
N LYS A 52 14.31 0.48 -8.16
CA LYS A 52 13.74 1.61 -8.89
C LYS A 52 14.05 2.90 -8.12
N VAL A 53 15.04 3.65 -8.58
CA VAL A 53 15.58 4.83 -7.88
C VAL A 53 14.49 5.89 -7.64
N ARG A 54 13.63 6.17 -8.64
CA ARG A 54 12.60 7.21 -8.56
C ARG A 54 11.63 7.01 -7.40
N SER A 55 11.19 5.78 -7.14
CA SER A 55 10.29 5.42 -6.02
C SER A 55 11.06 4.95 -4.78
N SER A 56 12.38 4.77 -4.87
CA SER A 56 13.21 4.16 -3.81
C SER A 56 12.61 2.83 -3.33
N SER A 57 12.25 1.97 -4.29
CA SER A 57 11.60 0.70 -4.04
C SER A 57 12.26 -0.44 -4.82
N PHE A 58 12.20 -1.63 -4.27
CA PHE A 58 12.59 -2.83 -4.99
C PHE A 58 11.41 -3.36 -5.79
N ILE A 59 11.68 -3.73 -7.05
CA ILE A 59 10.68 -4.23 -8.01
C ILE A 59 11.21 -5.46 -8.76
N GLY A 60 10.34 -6.08 -9.55
CA GLY A 60 10.67 -7.19 -10.43
C GLY A 60 10.44 -8.56 -9.80
N TYR A 61 10.76 -9.60 -10.58
CA TYR A 61 10.46 -11.00 -10.25
C TYR A 61 11.01 -11.44 -8.88
N GLN A 62 12.24 -11.06 -8.55
CA GLN A 62 12.85 -11.43 -7.26
C GLN A 62 12.06 -10.85 -6.08
N THR A 63 11.55 -9.61 -6.22
CA THR A 63 10.75 -8.97 -5.17
C THR A 63 9.41 -9.67 -5.01
N THR A 64 8.69 -9.98 -6.10
CA THR A 64 7.41 -10.68 -6.04
C THR A 64 7.57 -12.09 -5.51
N GLN A 65 8.61 -12.82 -5.92
CA GLN A 65 8.92 -14.16 -5.40
C GLN A 65 9.23 -14.14 -3.90
N ALA A 66 10.03 -13.19 -3.44
CA ALA A 66 10.31 -13.05 -2.01
C ALA A 66 9.04 -12.70 -1.23
N LEU A 67 8.22 -11.77 -1.74
CA LEU A 67 6.97 -11.36 -1.11
C LEU A 67 5.97 -12.52 -1.02
N SER A 68 5.88 -13.37 -2.04
CA SER A 68 4.94 -14.50 -2.08
C SER A 68 5.21 -15.60 -1.04
N GLN A 69 6.35 -15.55 -0.35
CA GLN A 69 6.69 -16.48 0.75
C GLN A 69 6.09 -16.05 2.10
N TYR A 70 5.48 -14.89 2.17
CA TYR A 70 4.95 -14.33 3.42
C TYR A 70 3.43 -14.24 3.36
N LEU A 71 2.80 -14.36 4.52
CA LEU A 71 1.39 -14.03 4.74
C LEU A 71 1.32 -13.01 5.87
N ALA A 72 0.62 -11.89 5.64
CA ALA A 72 0.42 -10.85 6.63
C ALA A 72 -1.05 -10.73 7.05
N ASP A 73 -1.29 -10.20 8.23
CA ASP A 73 -2.65 -9.89 8.69
C ASP A 73 -3.23 -8.67 7.96
N LYS A 74 -2.36 -7.70 7.63
CA LYS A 74 -2.77 -6.44 6.99
C LYS A 74 -1.76 -5.99 5.95
N SER A 75 -2.25 -5.47 4.84
CA SER A 75 -1.47 -4.66 3.90
C SER A 75 -1.98 -3.23 3.88
N PHE A 76 -1.05 -2.30 3.87
CA PHE A 76 -1.30 -0.88 3.62
C PHE A 76 -0.59 -0.51 2.33
N MET A 77 -1.33 0.06 1.41
CA MET A 77 -0.80 0.46 0.11
C MET A 77 -1.45 1.74 -0.38
N SER A 78 -0.72 2.48 -1.19
CA SER A 78 -1.28 3.57 -1.97
C SER A 78 -1.18 3.25 -3.45
N CYS A 79 -1.87 4.03 -4.28
CA CYS A 79 -1.82 3.90 -5.72
C CYS A 79 -1.70 5.30 -6.35
N PRO A 80 -1.26 5.40 -7.60
CA PRO A 80 -1.30 6.65 -8.35
C PRO A 80 -2.71 7.20 -8.52
N ALA A 81 -3.69 6.32 -8.77
CA ALA A 81 -5.10 6.70 -8.87
C ALA A 81 -6.04 5.56 -8.48
N LEU A 82 -7.27 5.94 -8.09
CA LEU A 82 -8.43 5.06 -8.01
C LEU A 82 -9.36 5.46 -9.15
N ASP A 83 -9.61 4.51 -10.04
CA ASP A 83 -10.59 4.64 -11.11
C ASP A 83 -11.94 4.10 -10.66
N ILE A 84 -13.04 4.82 -11.00
CA ILE A 84 -14.34 4.49 -10.46
C ILE A 84 -14.94 3.19 -11.02
N ASP A 85 -14.50 2.80 -12.19
CA ASP A 85 -14.98 1.60 -12.89
C ASP A 85 -14.01 0.42 -12.75
N PHE A 86 -12.70 0.69 -12.57
CA PHE A 86 -11.64 -0.31 -12.58
C PHE A 86 -10.95 -0.53 -11.22
N GLY A 87 -11.24 0.28 -10.21
CA GLY A 87 -10.64 0.15 -8.88
C GLY A 87 -9.25 0.79 -8.78
N LEU A 88 -8.29 0.09 -8.18
CA LEU A 88 -6.93 0.60 -8.01
C LEU A 88 -6.14 0.47 -9.31
N VAL A 89 -5.50 1.56 -9.71
CA VAL A 89 -4.72 1.64 -10.96
C VAL A 89 -3.33 2.22 -10.74
N ASP A 90 -2.40 1.87 -11.64
CA ASP A 90 -0.99 2.29 -11.60
C ASP A 90 -0.53 2.78 -12.98
N ASN A 91 0.61 3.47 -13.01
CA ASN A 91 1.30 3.89 -14.25
C ASN A 91 2.48 2.96 -14.60
N ASN A 92 2.71 1.91 -13.80
CA ASN A 92 3.87 1.04 -13.96
C ASN A 92 3.52 -0.42 -13.66
N LEU A 93 3.69 -1.28 -14.66
CA LEU A 93 3.34 -2.69 -14.57
C LEU A 93 4.07 -3.42 -13.41
N ASN A 94 5.37 -3.16 -13.22
CA ASN A 94 6.14 -3.81 -12.16
C ASN A 94 5.70 -3.37 -10.76
N GLU A 95 5.35 -2.09 -10.57
CA GLU A 95 4.80 -1.60 -9.30
C GLU A 95 3.39 -2.14 -9.05
N GLY A 96 2.55 -2.17 -10.10
CA GLY A 96 1.24 -2.80 -10.05
C GLY A 96 1.31 -4.28 -9.66
N GLU A 97 2.26 -5.03 -10.19
CA GLU A 97 2.47 -6.45 -9.86
C GLU A 97 2.88 -6.66 -8.39
N ILE A 98 3.72 -5.79 -7.85
CA ILE A 98 4.06 -5.81 -6.42
C ILE A 98 2.79 -5.59 -5.58
N ARG A 99 1.95 -4.60 -5.91
CA ARG A 99 0.71 -4.31 -5.17
C ARG A 99 -0.30 -5.46 -5.26
N ARG A 100 -0.47 -6.08 -6.44
CA ARG A 100 -1.27 -7.32 -6.57
C ARG A 100 -0.75 -8.42 -5.65
N THR A 101 0.57 -8.53 -5.52
CA THR A 101 1.18 -9.53 -4.64
C THR A 101 0.94 -9.20 -3.16
N TYR A 102 0.97 -7.93 -2.75
CA TYR A 102 0.57 -7.50 -1.40
C TYR A 102 -0.87 -7.93 -1.08
N ILE A 103 -1.79 -7.74 -2.01
CA ILE A 103 -3.20 -8.14 -1.86
C ILE A 103 -3.29 -9.67 -1.68
N LYS A 104 -2.68 -10.44 -2.57
CA LYS A 104 -2.70 -11.92 -2.49
C LYS A 104 -2.08 -12.47 -1.21
N GLN A 105 -1.16 -11.75 -0.59
CA GLN A 105 -0.37 -12.19 0.56
C GLN A 105 -0.79 -11.53 1.88
N SER A 106 -1.98 -10.96 1.95
CA SER A 106 -2.51 -10.41 3.19
C SER A 106 -4.00 -10.72 3.36
N ARG A 107 -4.46 -10.68 4.62
CA ARG A 107 -5.84 -11.03 4.99
C ARG A 107 -6.79 -9.83 4.95
N LYS A 108 -6.27 -8.63 5.11
CA LYS A 108 -7.04 -7.39 5.13
C LYS A 108 -6.27 -6.28 4.42
N HIS A 109 -6.96 -5.54 3.54
CA HIS A 109 -6.36 -4.61 2.59
C HIS A 109 -6.82 -3.18 2.86
N PHE A 110 -5.85 -2.33 3.22
CA PHE A 110 -6.05 -0.91 3.46
C PHE A 110 -5.45 -0.10 2.31
N VAL A 111 -6.28 0.63 1.61
CA VAL A 111 -5.85 1.64 0.64
C VAL A 111 -5.74 2.97 1.36
N VAL A 112 -4.52 3.52 1.41
CA VAL A 112 -4.23 4.80 2.07
C VAL A 112 -3.92 5.86 1.02
N ALA A 113 -4.91 6.66 0.67
CA ALA A 113 -4.85 7.56 -0.48
C ALA A 113 -5.47 8.93 -0.15
N ASP A 114 -4.75 10.00 -0.42
CA ASP A 114 -5.34 11.33 -0.32
C ASP A 114 -6.43 11.56 -1.38
N ASN A 115 -7.26 12.57 -1.16
CA ASN A 115 -8.41 12.85 -2.01
C ASN A 115 -8.07 13.16 -3.48
N THR A 116 -6.82 13.48 -3.81
CA THR A 116 -6.40 13.76 -5.20
C THR A 116 -6.21 12.48 -6.02
N LYS A 117 -6.21 11.31 -5.37
CA LYS A 117 -6.04 10.01 -6.02
C LYS A 117 -7.33 9.44 -6.61
N PHE A 118 -8.47 10.01 -6.28
CA PHE A 118 -9.77 9.58 -6.79
C PHE A 118 -10.02 10.18 -8.17
N SER A 119 -9.35 9.61 -9.19
CA SER A 119 -9.32 10.13 -10.57
C SER A 119 -9.02 9.00 -11.56
N GLU A 120 -9.39 9.19 -12.83
CA GLU A 120 -9.28 8.20 -13.91
C GLU A 120 -7.92 8.25 -14.66
N ALA A 121 -6.80 8.34 -13.97
CA ALA A 121 -5.53 8.70 -14.61
C ALA A 121 -4.41 7.67 -14.49
N ALA A 122 -4.65 6.40 -14.91
CA ALA A 122 -3.58 5.39 -15.01
C ALA A 122 -3.96 4.24 -15.96
N ASP A 123 -2.95 3.50 -16.45
CA ASP A 123 -3.09 2.55 -17.56
C ASP A 123 -3.01 1.07 -17.12
N VAL A 124 -2.64 0.81 -15.88
CA VAL A 124 -2.42 -0.55 -15.36
C VAL A 124 -3.38 -0.82 -14.21
N ILE A 125 -4.32 -1.74 -14.39
CA ILE A 125 -5.21 -2.18 -13.32
C ILE A 125 -4.40 -2.97 -12.29
N ILE A 126 -4.46 -2.58 -11.02
CA ILE A 126 -3.91 -3.35 -9.90
C ILE A 126 -4.93 -4.40 -9.49
N THR A 127 -6.12 -3.95 -9.06
CA THR A 127 -7.24 -4.80 -8.65
C THR A 127 -8.54 -4.00 -8.66
N GLY A 128 -9.68 -4.69 -8.76
CA GLY A 128 -10.99 -4.12 -8.54
C GLY A 128 -11.25 -3.78 -7.06
N PHE A 129 -12.45 -3.30 -6.78
CA PHE A 129 -12.86 -2.94 -5.42
C PHE A 129 -13.15 -4.16 -4.53
N GLU A 130 -13.42 -5.31 -5.11
CA GLU A 130 -13.74 -6.57 -4.41
C GLU A 130 -12.63 -7.06 -3.48
N ASP A 131 -11.39 -6.65 -3.72
CA ASP A 131 -10.24 -7.04 -2.91
C ASP A 131 -9.87 -5.99 -1.84
N ILE A 132 -10.68 -4.95 -1.65
CA ILE A 132 -10.37 -3.84 -0.73
C ILE A 132 -11.33 -3.84 0.45
N ASP A 133 -10.79 -3.79 1.66
CA ASP A 133 -11.60 -3.76 2.88
C ASP A 133 -11.81 -2.34 3.40
N VAL A 134 -10.77 -1.50 3.31
CA VAL A 134 -10.79 -0.16 3.91
C VAL A 134 -10.10 0.84 3.00
N VAL A 135 -10.72 1.97 2.80
CA VAL A 135 -10.11 3.17 2.20
C VAL A 135 -9.92 4.22 3.28
N VAL A 136 -8.69 4.65 3.51
CA VAL A 136 -8.34 5.74 4.42
C VAL A 136 -7.98 6.97 3.58
N THR A 137 -8.66 8.08 3.83
CA THR A 137 -8.43 9.32 3.06
C THR A 137 -8.57 10.57 3.94
N ASN A 138 -7.97 11.66 3.48
CA ASN A 138 -7.84 12.90 4.27
C ASN A 138 -9.01 13.88 4.12
N LYS A 139 -9.93 13.64 3.18
CA LYS A 139 -11.09 14.53 2.95
C LYS A 139 -12.31 13.73 2.55
N LYS A 140 -13.47 14.29 2.87
CA LYS A 140 -14.74 13.74 2.45
C LYS A 140 -14.80 13.59 0.93
N LEU A 141 -15.16 12.39 0.50
CA LEU A 141 -15.31 12.03 -0.90
C LEU A 141 -16.63 12.57 -1.48
N SER A 142 -16.72 12.62 -2.81
CA SER A 142 -17.99 12.92 -3.47
C SER A 142 -19.01 11.81 -3.21
N LYS A 143 -20.30 12.15 -3.26
CA LYS A 143 -21.38 11.16 -3.11
C LYS A 143 -21.27 9.97 -4.06
N LYS A 144 -20.80 10.21 -5.30
CA LYS A 144 -20.57 9.15 -6.30
C LYS A 144 -19.54 8.15 -5.79
N TRP A 145 -18.40 8.61 -5.25
CA TRP A 145 -17.37 7.77 -4.68
C TRP A 145 -17.83 7.02 -3.42
N GLU A 146 -18.52 7.72 -2.51
CA GLU A 146 -19.07 7.07 -1.31
C GLU A 146 -20.02 5.93 -1.69
N GLN A 147 -20.91 6.13 -2.67
CA GLN A 147 -21.83 5.10 -3.15
C GLN A 147 -21.12 3.89 -3.77
N VAL A 148 -20.08 4.10 -4.60
CA VAL A 148 -19.31 3.02 -5.21
C VAL A 148 -18.60 2.21 -4.13
N LEU A 149 -17.86 2.85 -3.22
CA LEU A 149 -17.16 2.14 -2.15
C LEU A 149 -18.13 1.38 -1.23
N GLN A 150 -19.24 1.97 -0.87
CA GLN A 150 -20.29 1.32 -0.07
C GLN A 150 -20.93 0.13 -0.79
N SER A 151 -21.13 0.19 -2.11
CA SER A 151 -21.70 -0.93 -2.88
C SER A 151 -20.78 -2.16 -2.92
N HIS A 152 -19.50 -1.99 -2.61
CA HIS A 152 -18.50 -3.05 -2.46
C HIS A 152 -18.18 -3.37 -0.98
N ASP A 153 -19.01 -2.92 -0.02
CA ASP A 153 -18.80 -3.13 1.41
C ASP A 153 -17.48 -2.57 1.97
N ILE A 154 -16.89 -1.59 1.28
CA ILE A 154 -15.62 -0.96 1.68
C ILE A 154 -15.88 0.07 2.77
N LEU A 155 -15.18 -0.06 3.90
CA LEU A 155 -15.20 0.92 4.96
C LEU A 155 -14.40 2.17 4.53
N ILE A 156 -14.96 3.36 4.75
CA ILE A 156 -14.26 4.62 4.51
C ILE A 156 -13.88 5.23 5.86
N ASP A 157 -12.60 5.46 6.03
CA ASP A 157 -12.03 6.10 7.21
C ASP A 157 -11.46 7.47 6.81
N TYR A 158 -11.96 8.52 7.44
CA TYR A 158 -11.52 9.89 7.20
C TYR A 158 -10.54 10.29 8.30
N CYS A 159 -9.25 10.35 7.98
CA CYS A 159 -8.24 10.85 8.91
C CYS A 159 -8.23 12.38 8.91
N GLU A 160 -8.29 12.99 10.09
CA GLU A 160 -8.10 14.42 10.30
C GLU A 160 -6.64 14.84 10.16
#